data_245ca8bfcf52b171456e04fdf2ae118b
#
_entry.id   245ca8bfcf52b171456e04fdf2ae118b
#
_cell.length_a   1.000
_cell.length_b   1.000
_cell.length_c   1.000
_cell.angle_alpha   90.00
_cell.angle_beta   90.00
_cell.angle_gamma   90.00
#
_symmetry.space_group_name_H-M   'P 1'
#
loop_
_entity.id
_entity.type
_entity.pdbx_description
1 polymer ?
#
loop_
_entity_poly.entity_id
_entity_poly.type
_entity_poly.pdbx_seq_one_letter_code
_entity_poly.pdbx_strand_id
1 'polypeptide(L)'
;MSFLTGRKSVAVLAGASVVVLGLAACSSTGGKPDSSGSGMGAGTADTPRATIAMITHEVPGDTFWDLVRKGAETAAAKDNIELRYSADPEAPNQANLVQSAIDSKVDGIAVTLAKPDAMVAAVQSATAAGIPVVALNSGLETWKDMGVKEYFGQDESIAGEAAGERLNTEGATKVLCVIQEQGNVSLESRCAGVKKSFKGATEILNVNGKDMPSVESTITAKLQQDPAIDRVLALGAPFALTSVTSVGNAGSKAKVVTFDTNAALVDAIKSGDVQWAVDQQPFLQATSPSIRCGFTSTTAT
;
A
#
# COMPACT_ATOMS: atom_id res chain seq x y z
N MET A 1 46.51 -26.91 69.26
CA MET A 1 47.88 -27.34 69.00
C MET A 1 48.23 -26.72 67.65
N SER A 2 48.82 -25.49 67.67
CA SER A 2 50.29 -25.29 67.68
C SER A 2 50.96 -25.96 66.44
N PHE A 3 51.63 -25.32 65.57
CA PHE A 3 52.74 -24.35 65.51
C PHE A 3 52.85 -23.84 64.10
N LEU A 4 52.92 -22.55 63.77
CA LEU A 4 54.10 -21.66 63.69
C LEU A 4 55.24 -22.14 62.77
N THR A 5 55.60 -21.32 61.87
CA THR A 5 56.80 -20.59 61.41
C THR A 5 56.99 -20.74 59.91
N GLY A 6 57.41 -19.82 59.14
CA GLY A 6 58.03 -18.53 59.26
C GLY A 6 58.77 -18.17 57.97
N ARG A 7 58.72 -16.91 57.58
CA ARG A 7 59.75 -16.12 56.87
C ARG A 7 60.49 -16.67 55.62
N LYS A 8 60.43 -16.04 54.46
CA LYS A 8 61.41 -15.00 54.08
C LYS A 8 61.05 -14.28 52.78
N SER A 9 61.21 -12.99 52.83
CA SER A 9 61.09 -12.06 51.72
C SER A 9 62.24 -12.23 50.70
N VAL A 10 61.92 -12.12 49.39
CA VAL A 10 62.88 -11.63 48.38
C VAL A 10 62.07 -10.75 47.42
N ALA A 11 62.43 -9.49 47.40
CA ALA A 11 61.98 -8.54 46.39
C ALA A 11 62.82 -8.68 45.12
N VAL A 12 62.13 -8.75 43.96
CA VAL A 12 62.76 -8.46 42.67
C VAL A 12 61.85 -7.54 41.90
N LEU A 13 62.31 -6.32 41.65
CA LEU A 13 61.80 -5.37 40.71
C LEU A 13 62.02 -5.88 39.30
N ALA A 14 60.98 -5.89 38.44
CA ALA A 14 61.16 -5.82 37.02
C ALA A 14 59.86 -5.33 36.35
N GLY A 15 59.90 -4.14 35.78
CA GLY A 15 59.36 -3.71 34.51
C GLY A 15 57.84 -3.87 34.23
N ALA A 16 57.07 -2.90 34.59
CA ALA A 16 55.67 -2.76 34.09
C ALA A 16 55.70 -2.14 32.68
N SER A 17 55.53 -2.98 31.64
CA SER A 17 55.11 -2.50 30.33
C SER A 17 53.59 -2.52 30.25
N VAL A 18 52.98 -1.37 30.41
CA VAL A 18 51.53 -1.18 30.21
C VAL A 18 51.27 -1.11 28.72
N VAL A 19 50.82 -2.22 28.12
CA VAL A 19 50.20 -2.19 26.79
C VAL A 19 48.79 -1.67 26.95
N VAL A 20 48.58 -0.39 26.62
CA VAL A 20 47.25 0.19 26.48
C VAL A 20 46.67 -0.33 25.15
N LEU A 21 45.86 -1.38 25.21
CA LEU A 21 44.98 -1.76 24.12
C LEU A 21 43.85 -0.73 24.06
N GLY A 22 44.00 0.22 23.13
CA GLY A 22 42.93 1.14 22.76
C GLY A 22 41.74 0.35 22.20
N LEU A 23 40.70 0.17 23.00
CA LEU A 23 39.36 -0.21 22.51
C LEU A 23 38.86 0.98 21.66
N ALA A 24 39.06 0.87 20.33
CA ALA A 24 38.34 1.70 19.40
C ALA A 24 36.86 1.34 19.55
N ALA A 25 36.14 2.15 20.36
CA ALA A 25 34.69 2.13 20.34
C ALA A 25 34.26 2.48 18.92
N CYS A 26 33.65 1.53 18.22
CA CYS A 26 32.89 1.83 17.02
C CYS A 26 31.81 2.84 17.42
N SER A 27 32.04 4.09 17.07
CA SER A 27 31.02 5.12 17.16
C SER A 27 29.84 4.69 16.28
N SER A 28 28.68 4.56 16.85
CA SER A 28 27.42 4.24 16.15
C SER A 28 26.93 5.35 15.20
N THR A 29 27.73 6.40 15.02
CA THR A 29 27.50 7.46 14.05
C THR A 29 28.44 7.21 12.87
N GLY A 30 27.95 6.45 11.88
CA GLY A 30 28.61 6.37 10.57
C GLY A 30 28.66 7.74 9.92
N GLY A 31 29.84 8.33 9.85
CA GLY A 31 30.30 9.37 8.95
C GLY A 31 29.47 10.63 8.80
N LYS A 32 30.05 11.71 9.09
CA LYS A 32 29.84 13.15 8.92
C LYS A 32 29.51 13.85 10.24
N PRO A 33 30.30 14.88 10.62
CA PRO A 33 29.99 15.65 11.83
C PRO A 33 28.67 16.39 11.66
N ASP A 34 27.82 16.25 12.69
CA ASP A 34 26.55 16.95 12.78
C ASP A 34 26.77 18.46 12.71
N SER A 35 26.31 19.08 11.64
CA SER A 35 25.96 20.48 11.66
C SER A 35 24.67 20.60 12.47
N SER A 36 24.76 21.20 13.64
CA SER A 36 23.69 21.46 14.58
C SER A 36 22.45 22.07 13.90
N GLY A 37 21.44 21.24 13.67
CA GLY A 37 20.10 21.62 13.20
C GLY A 37 19.10 20.66 13.78
N SER A 38 18.29 21.13 14.70
CA SER A 38 17.23 20.42 15.39
C SER A 38 16.23 19.81 14.41
N GLY A 39 16.18 18.49 14.34
CA GLY A 39 15.16 17.73 13.64
C GLY A 39 15.65 16.33 13.34
N MET A 40 15.13 15.31 14.03
CA MET A 40 15.28 13.91 13.64
C MET A 40 14.47 13.64 12.35
N GLY A 41 14.86 14.22 11.22
CA GLY A 41 14.42 13.87 9.89
C GLY A 41 15.62 13.32 9.12
N ALA A 42 15.46 12.21 8.43
CA ALA A 42 16.42 11.81 7.41
C ALA A 42 16.59 13.01 6.46
N GLY A 43 17.83 13.50 6.27
CA GLY A 43 18.10 14.65 5.40
C GLY A 43 17.59 14.41 3.98
N THR A 44 17.31 15.48 3.25
CA THR A 44 16.99 15.42 1.83
C THR A 44 18.23 14.94 1.05
N ALA A 45 18.02 14.05 0.06
CA ALA A 45 19.09 13.59 -0.81
C ALA A 45 19.72 14.74 -1.59
N ASP A 46 21.05 14.72 -1.73
CA ASP A 46 21.81 15.68 -2.53
C ASP A 46 21.87 15.18 -4.00
N THR A 47 20.69 15.07 -4.61
CA THR A 47 20.50 14.64 -6.00
C THR A 47 19.89 15.80 -6.80
N PRO A 48 20.11 15.85 -8.13
CA PRO A 48 19.35 16.75 -8.99
C PRO A 48 17.84 16.60 -8.74
N ARG A 49 17.13 17.72 -8.65
CA ARG A 49 15.70 17.72 -8.45
C ARG A 49 14.99 17.16 -9.67
N ALA A 50 14.20 16.11 -9.50
CA ALA A 50 13.37 15.51 -10.54
C ALA A 50 11.89 15.85 -10.30
N THR A 51 11.11 15.95 -11.37
CA THR A 51 9.65 16.15 -11.34
C THR A 51 8.97 14.84 -11.68
N ILE A 52 8.22 14.28 -10.74
CA ILE A 52 7.47 13.03 -10.92
C ILE A 52 5.97 13.31 -10.88
N ALA A 53 5.25 12.89 -11.93
CA ALA A 53 3.79 12.90 -11.92
C ALA A 53 3.28 11.57 -11.32
N MET A 54 2.46 11.63 -10.28
CA MET A 54 1.71 10.49 -9.77
C MET A 54 0.24 10.67 -10.13
N ILE A 55 -0.29 9.70 -10.90
CA ILE A 55 -1.61 9.79 -11.51
C ILE A 55 -2.44 8.57 -11.10
N THR A 56 -3.50 8.79 -10.32
CA THR A 56 -4.30 7.71 -9.74
C THR A 56 -5.75 7.75 -10.22
N HIS A 57 -6.50 6.67 -9.96
CA HIS A 57 -7.95 6.57 -10.20
C HIS A 57 -8.76 6.90 -8.94
N GLU A 58 -8.22 7.70 -8.04
CA GLU A 58 -8.84 8.10 -6.79
C GLU A 58 -10.24 8.67 -7.01
N VAL A 59 -11.21 8.18 -6.24
CA VAL A 59 -12.50 8.83 -6.04
C VAL A 59 -12.34 9.85 -4.91
N PRO A 60 -12.74 11.12 -5.08
CA PRO A 60 -12.62 12.13 -4.04
C PRO A 60 -13.25 11.69 -2.71
N GLY A 61 -12.49 11.81 -1.61
CA GLY A 61 -12.91 11.44 -0.27
C GLY A 61 -12.62 9.99 0.14
N ASP A 62 -12.02 9.20 -0.71
CA ASP A 62 -11.54 7.87 -0.35
C ASP A 62 -10.23 7.96 0.46
N THR A 63 -10.33 7.62 1.75
CA THR A 63 -9.23 7.72 2.73
C THR A 63 -8.03 6.79 2.44
N PHE A 64 -8.19 5.79 1.59
CA PHE A 64 -7.11 4.94 1.12
C PHE A 64 -6.05 5.78 0.38
N TRP A 65 -6.51 6.67 -0.51
CA TRP A 65 -5.64 7.50 -1.33
C TRP A 65 -4.92 8.59 -0.54
N ASP A 66 -5.47 9.04 0.59
CA ASP A 66 -4.76 9.95 1.50
C ASP A 66 -3.47 9.31 2.04
N LEU A 67 -3.49 8.00 2.35
CA LEU A 67 -2.31 7.26 2.80
C LEU A 67 -1.31 7.05 1.66
N VAL A 68 -1.78 6.73 0.46
CA VAL A 68 -0.95 6.61 -0.75
C VAL A 68 -0.23 7.94 -1.03
N ARG A 69 -0.98 9.04 -1.07
CA ARG A 69 -0.44 10.39 -1.30
C ARG A 69 0.60 10.76 -0.25
N LYS A 70 0.33 10.54 1.01
CA LYS A 70 1.26 10.81 2.12
C LYS A 70 2.54 10.00 2.00
N GLY A 71 2.47 8.75 1.55
CA GLY A 71 3.63 7.91 1.25
C GLY A 71 4.49 8.53 0.15
N ALA A 72 3.87 8.93 -0.96
CA ALA A 72 4.53 9.58 -2.09
C ALA A 72 5.18 10.91 -1.70
N GLU A 73 4.48 11.77 -0.97
CA GLU A 73 5.00 13.05 -0.47
C GLU A 73 6.19 12.85 0.46
N THR A 74 6.14 11.83 1.33
CA THR A 74 7.24 11.52 2.26
C THR A 74 8.50 11.08 1.49
N ALA A 75 8.34 10.24 0.48
CA ALA A 75 9.43 9.81 -0.38
C ALA A 75 9.99 10.98 -1.20
N ALA A 76 9.11 11.78 -1.79
CA ALA A 76 9.48 12.93 -2.60
C ALA A 76 10.29 13.96 -1.80
N ALA A 77 9.88 14.26 -0.58
CA ALA A 77 10.61 15.17 0.32
C ALA A 77 12.00 14.65 0.67
N LYS A 78 12.14 13.33 0.87
CA LYS A 78 13.42 12.70 1.18
C LYS A 78 14.37 12.68 -0.02
N ASP A 79 13.86 12.42 -1.21
CA ASP A 79 14.66 12.16 -2.41
C ASP A 79 14.80 13.38 -3.33
N ASN A 80 14.48 14.60 -2.85
CA ASN A 80 14.53 15.86 -3.59
C ASN A 80 13.68 15.85 -4.87
N ILE A 81 12.47 15.30 -4.78
CA ILE A 81 11.54 15.18 -5.91
C ILE A 81 10.45 16.26 -5.81
N GLU A 82 10.10 16.87 -6.92
CA GLU A 82 8.87 17.62 -7.09
C GLU A 82 7.76 16.64 -7.48
N LEU A 83 6.90 16.30 -6.51
CA LEU A 83 5.75 15.43 -6.76
C LEU A 83 4.58 16.25 -7.30
N ARG A 84 4.04 15.85 -8.45
CA ARG A 84 2.80 16.35 -9.02
C ARG A 84 1.74 15.28 -8.94
N TYR A 85 0.88 15.35 -7.93
CA TYR A 85 -0.20 14.40 -7.74
C TYR A 85 -1.46 14.88 -8.48
N SER A 86 -2.08 13.98 -9.24
CA SER A 86 -3.38 14.20 -9.89
C SER A 86 -4.18 12.90 -9.92
N ALA A 87 -5.50 13.02 -9.95
CA ALA A 87 -6.39 11.87 -9.93
C ALA A 87 -7.66 12.11 -10.71
N ASP A 88 -8.19 11.06 -11.33
CA ASP A 88 -9.53 11.04 -11.89
C ASP A 88 -10.04 9.60 -11.93
N PRO A 89 -11.25 9.30 -11.40
CA PRO A 89 -11.82 7.95 -11.39
C PRO A 89 -12.32 7.49 -12.77
N GLU A 90 -12.46 8.42 -13.72
CA GLU A 90 -12.81 8.08 -15.10
C GLU A 90 -11.54 7.83 -15.91
N ALA A 91 -11.37 6.60 -16.39
CA ALA A 91 -10.15 6.20 -17.06
C ALA A 91 -9.78 7.05 -18.29
N PRO A 92 -10.71 7.55 -19.13
CA PRO A 92 -10.37 8.50 -20.19
C PRO A 92 -9.79 9.82 -19.66
N ASN A 93 -10.29 10.33 -18.54
CA ASN A 93 -9.76 11.54 -17.92
C ASN A 93 -8.39 11.25 -17.27
N GLN A 94 -8.24 10.10 -16.62
CA GLN A 94 -6.94 9.66 -16.11
C GLN A 94 -5.90 9.56 -17.23
N ALA A 95 -6.26 9.05 -18.39
CA ALA A 95 -5.40 9.03 -19.58
C ALA A 95 -5.00 10.44 -20.06
N ASN A 96 -5.92 11.42 -20.00
CA ASN A 96 -5.62 12.81 -20.29
C ASN A 96 -4.64 13.44 -19.29
N LEU A 97 -4.68 13.03 -18.04
CA LEU A 97 -3.69 13.45 -17.03
C LEU A 97 -2.29 12.91 -17.36
N VAL A 98 -2.19 11.68 -17.88
CA VAL A 98 -0.92 11.13 -18.39
C VAL A 98 -0.42 11.96 -19.56
N GLN A 99 -1.28 12.32 -20.52
CA GLN A 99 -0.89 13.18 -21.63
C GLN A 99 -0.40 14.55 -21.17
N SER A 100 -1.08 15.15 -20.19
CA SER A 100 -0.66 16.43 -19.59
C SER A 100 0.71 16.34 -18.91
N ALA A 101 1.04 15.21 -18.30
CA ALA A 101 2.37 14.96 -17.73
C ALA A 101 3.44 14.87 -18.82
N ILE A 102 3.15 14.21 -19.95
CA ILE A 102 4.04 14.14 -21.13
C ILE A 102 4.31 15.54 -21.67
N ASP A 103 3.27 16.34 -21.87
CA ASP A 103 3.37 17.70 -22.43
C ASP A 103 4.17 18.62 -21.48
N SER A 104 4.06 18.38 -20.17
CA SER A 104 4.82 19.08 -19.13
C SER A 104 6.26 18.59 -18.99
N LYS A 105 6.68 17.58 -19.75
CA LYS A 105 8.04 17.01 -19.76
C LYS A 105 8.52 16.62 -18.36
N VAL A 106 7.69 15.90 -17.61
CA VAL A 106 8.09 15.37 -16.31
C VAL A 106 9.21 14.32 -16.48
N ASP A 107 10.01 14.14 -15.44
CA ASP A 107 11.14 13.19 -15.45
C ASP A 107 10.69 11.73 -15.23
N GLY A 108 9.47 11.50 -14.77
CA GLY A 108 8.89 10.18 -14.61
C GLY A 108 7.41 10.22 -14.28
N ILE A 109 6.74 9.10 -14.51
CA ILE A 109 5.31 8.93 -14.24
C ILE A 109 5.09 7.69 -13.39
N ALA A 110 4.36 7.84 -12.28
CA ALA A 110 3.80 6.75 -11.50
C ALA A 110 2.28 6.73 -11.72
N VAL A 111 1.73 5.59 -12.19
CA VAL A 111 0.33 5.53 -12.61
C VAL A 111 -0.37 4.28 -12.08
N THR A 112 -1.66 4.39 -11.74
CA THR A 112 -2.50 3.23 -11.46
C THR A 112 -3.21 2.76 -12.73
N LEU A 113 -3.34 1.46 -12.90
CA LEU A 113 -3.91 0.84 -14.10
C LEU A 113 -5.18 0.04 -13.77
N ALA A 114 -6.14 0.68 -13.08
CA ALA A 114 -7.39 0.05 -12.68
C ALA A 114 -8.25 -0.41 -13.87
N LYS A 115 -8.23 0.37 -14.94
CA LYS A 115 -8.92 0.08 -16.22
C LYS A 115 -7.88 0.12 -17.34
N PRO A 116 -7.06 -0.94 -17.46
CA PRO A 116 -5.84 -0.92 -18.28
C PRO A 116 -6.12 -0.63 -19.75
N ASP A 117 -7.18 -1.17 -20.34
CA ASP A 117 -7.50 -0.98 -21.75
C ASP A 117 -7.62 0.52 -22.15
N ALA A 118 -8.19 1.32 -21.27
CA ALA A 118 -8.33 2.76 -21.49
C ALA A 118 -7.00 3.52 -21.30
N MET A 119 -6.02 2.92 -20.62
CA MET A 119 -4.75 3.55 -20.29
C MET A 119 -3.62 3.20 -21.27
N VAL A 120 -3.75 2.11 -22.05
CA VAL A 120 -2.69 1.59 -22.94
C VAL A 120 -2.08 2.68 -23.80
N ALA A 121 -2.89 3.42 -24.56
CA ALA A 121 -2.40 4.42 -25.53
C ALA A 121 -1.63 5.56 -24.83
N ALA A 122 -2.13 6.07 -23.71
CA ALA A 122 -1.48 7.15 -22.97
C ALA A 122 -0.15 6.70 -22.36
N VAL A 123 -0.13 5.51 -21.74
CA VAL A 123 1.08 4.93 -21.15
C VAL A 123 2.14 4.63 -22.19
N GLN A 124 1.76 4.05 -23.35
CA GLN A 124 2.67 3.80 -24.45
C GLN A 124 3.20 5.10 -25.06
N SER A 125 2.39 6.16 -25.12
CA SER A 125 2.84 7.49 -25.55
C SER A 125 3.90 8.07 -24.60
N ALA A 126 3.74 7.90 -23.28
CA ALA A 126 4.73 8.33 -22.30
C ALA A 126 6.05 7.56 -22.46
N THR A 127 6.00 6.24 -22.62
CA THR A 127 7.20 5.41 -22.81
C THR A 127 7.89 5.72 -24.14
N ALA A 128 7.13 5.97 -25.22
CA ALA A 128 7.66 6.38 -26.52
C ALA A 128 8.31 7.78 -26.49
N ALA A 129 7.83 8.67 -25.62
CA ALA A 129 8.46 9.98 -25.35
C ALA A 129 9.74 9.87 -24.51
N GLY A 130 10.14 8.66 -24.10
CA GLY A 130 11.33 8.42 -23.28
C GLY A 130 11.13 8.68 -21.79
N ILE A 131 9.89 8.94 -21.34
CA ILE A 131 9.58 9.14 -19.93
C ILE A 131 9.43 7.77 -19.26
N PRO A 132 10.21 7.47 -18.20
CA PRO A 132 10.05 6.23 -17.45
C PRO A 132 8.69 6.21 -16.76
N VAL A 133 7.97 5.09 -16.93
CA VAL A 133 6.66 4.86 -16.30
C VAL A 133 6.78 3.68 -15.35
N VAL A 134 6.25 3.83 -14.15
CA VAL A 134 6.03 2.73 -13.19
C VAL A 134 4.55 2.64 -12.86
N ALA A 135 4.06 1.43 -12.58
CA ALA A 135 2.70 1.22 -12.16
C ALA A 135 2.63 0.96 -10.65
N LEU A 136 1.51 1.32 -10.04
CA LEU A 136 1.25 1.01 -8.64
C LEU A 136 -0.21 0.64 -8.42
N ASN A 137 -0.47 -0.11 -7.33
CA ASN A 137 -1.79 -0.49 -6.83
C ASN A 137 -2.61 -1.38 -7.76
N SER A 138 -2.78 -1.04 -9.02
CA SER A 138 -3.63 -1.78 -9.96
C SER A 138 -2.90 -2.05 -11.28
N GLY A 139 -3.23 -3.18 -11.93
CA GLY A 139 -2.73 -3.53 -13.26
C GLY A 139 -1.55 -4.51 -13.29
N LEU A 140 -1.39 -5.34 -12.25
CA LEU A 140 -0.31 -6.33 -12.14
C LEU A 140 -0.18 -7.23 -13.39
N GLU A 141 -1.30 -7.62 -14.00
CA GLU A 141 -1.30 -8.55 -15.13
C GLU A 141 -0.97 -7.89 -16.49
N THR A 142 -1.02 -6.55 -16.56
CA THR A 142 -1.02 -5.83 -17.84
C THR A 142 0.13 -4.84 -18.01
N TRP A 143 0.79 -4.42 -16.93
CA TRP A 143 1.80 -3.35 -16.97
C TRP A 143 2.98 -3.63 -17.93
N LYS A 144 3.40 -4.90 -18.05
CA LYS A 144 4.55 -5.28 -18.90
C LYS A 144 4.28 -5.00 -20.37
N ASP A 145 3.08 -5.29 -20.83
CA ASP A 145 2.69 -5.14 -22.25
C ASP A 145 2.55 -3.66 -22.66
N MET A 146 2.49 -2.76 -21.67
CA MET A 146 2.45 -1.32 -21.89
C MET A 146 3.83 -0.64 -21.92
N GLY A 147 4.93 -1.40 -21.71
CA GLY A 147 6.28 -0.86 -21.62
C GLY A 147 6.61 -0.19 -20.29
N VAL A 148 5.79 -0.40 -19.27
CA VAL A 148 6.03 0.07 -17.90
C VAL A 148 7.24 -0.65 -17.30
N LYS A 149 8.04 0.03 -16.49
CA LYS A 149 9.32 -0.49 -15.96
C LYS A 149 9.14 -1.46 -14.79
N GLU A 150 8.28 -1.11 -13.86
CA GLU A 150 8.05 -1.86 -12.60
C GLU A 150 6.61 -1.69 -12.12
N TYR A 151 6.16 -2.61 -11.28
CA TYR A 151 4.87 -2.56 -10.59
C TYR A 151 5.06 -2.61 -9.08
N PHE A 152 4.35 -1.76 -8.36
CA PHE A 152 4.36 -1.67 -6.89
C PHE A 152 2.94 -1.85 -6.34
N GLY A 153 2.66 -3.01 -5.81
CA GLY A 153 1.36 -3.37 -5.25
C GLY A 153 1.36 -4.81 -4.79
N GLN A 154 0.24 -5.27 -4.31
CA GLN A 154 0.06 -6.68 -3.99
C GLN A 154 -0.43 -7.47 -5.22
N ASP A 155 -0.31 -8.79 -5.15
CA ASP A 155 -1.03 -9.69 -6.04
C ASP A 155 -2.46 -9.87 -5.49
N GLU A 156 -3.41 -9.28 -6.21
CA GLU A 156 -4.81 -9.22 -5.77
C GLU A 156 -5.51 -10.59 -5.84
N SER A 157 -5.08 -11.46 -6.73
CA SER A 157 -5.56 -12.84 -6.80
C SER A 157 -5.14 -13.62 -5.56
N ILE A 158 -3.85 -13.53 -5.18
CA ILE A 158 -3.32 -14.19 -3.98
C ILE A 158 -3.99 -13.64 -2.72
N ALA A 159 -4.16 -12.32 -2.62
CA ALA A 159 -4.84 -11.70 -1.49
C ALA A 159 -6.31 -12.14 -1.38
N GLY A 160 -6.99 -12.27 -2.52
CA GLY A 160 -8.33 -12.83 -2.60
C GLY A 160 -8.40 -14.30 -2.20
N GLU A 161 -7.44 -15.11 -2.64
CA GLU A 161 -7.34 -16.52 -2.26
C GLU A 161 -7.15 -16.68 -0.73
N ALA A 162 -6.26 -15.88 -0.14
CA ALA A 162 -6.05 -15.88 1.32
C ALA A 162 -7.32 -15.47 2.10
N ALA A 163 -8.06 -14.48 1.59
CA ALA A 163 -9.36 -14.11 2.17
C ALA A 163 -10.37 -15.26 2.08
N GLY A 164 -10.45 -15.98 0.95
CA GLY A 164 -11.31 -17.13 0.76
C GLY A 164 -10.96 -18.31 1.68
N GLU A 165 -9.68 -18.59 1.88
CA GLU A 165 -9.21 -19.60 2.84
C GLU A 165 -9.59 -19.24 4.28
N ARG A 166 -9.47 -17.96 4.65
CA ARG A 166 -9.89 -17.49 5.97
C ARG A 166 -11.39 -17.66 6.17
N LEU A 167 -12.21 -17.33 5.17
CA LEU A 167 -13.66 -17.56 5.20
C LEU A 167 -14.01 -19.04 5.42
N ASN A 168 -13.27 -19.97 4.80
CA ASN A 168 -13.42 -21.41 5.04
C ASN A 168 -13.14 -21.77 6.51
N THR A 169 -12.07 -21.22 7.09
CA THR A 169 -11.68 -21.48 8.47
C THR A 169 -12.73 -20.96 9.46
N GLU A 170 -13.41 -19.88 9.12
CA GLU A 170 -14.50 -19.29 9.90
C GLU A 170 -15.85 -19.98 9.70
N GLY A 171 -15.92 -21.00 8.87
CA GLY A 171 -17.13 -21.74 8.58
C GLY A 171 -18.18 -20.98 7.77
N ALA A 172 -17.75 -19.98 6.99
CA ALA A 172 -18.64 -19.28 6.08
C ALA A 172 -19.19 -20.22 5.02
N THR A 173 -20.43 -19.96 4.56
CA THR A 173 -21.12 -20.78 3.56
C THR A 173 -21.47 -20.01 2.29
N LYS A 174 -21.77 -18.72 2.42
CA LYS A 174 -22.08 -17.84 1.28
C LYS A 174 -21.56 -16.45 1.51
N VAL A 175 -20.64 -16.00 0.64
CA VAL A 175 -20.06 -14.65 0.66
C VAL A 175 -20.62 -13.79 -0.48
N LEU A 176 -21.00 -12.56 -0.13
CA LEU A 176 -21.30 -11.49 -1.07
C LEU A 176 -20.03 -10.62 -1.22
N CYS A 177 -19.35 -10.70 -2.36
CA CYS A 177 -18.20 -9.86 -2.69
C CYS A 177 -18.71 -8.59 -3.37
N VAL A 178 -18.48 -7.42 -2.73
CA VAL A 178 -19.02 -6.13 -3.17
C VAL A 178 -17.94 -5.36 -3.93
N ILE A 179 -18.14 -5.17 -5.23
CA ILE A 179 -17.27 -4.41 -6.12
C ILE A 179 -17.83 -2.99 -6.27
N GLN A 180 -17.13 -2.01 -5.72
CA GLN A 180 -17.54 -0.61 -5.74
C GLN A 180 -17.11 0.15 -7.00
N GLU A 181 -16.23 -0.42 -7.82
CA GLU A 181 -15.78 0.15 -9.09
C GLU A 181 -15.74 -0.94 -10.16
N GLN A 182 -16.81 -1.04 -10.92
CA GLN A 182 -16.91 -2.02 -12.00
C GLN A 182 -15.83 -1.79 -13.06
N GLY A 183 -15.19 -2.87 -13.52
CA GLY A 183 -14.09 -2.84 -14.48
C GLY A 183 -12.73 -2.51 -13.86
N ASN A 184 -12.65 -2.34 -12.53
CA ASN A 184 -11.39 -2.27 -11.83
C ASN A 184 -10.80 -3.68 -11.68
N VAL A 185 -9.75 -3.95 -12.45
CA VAL A 185 -9.13 -5.28 -12.54
C VAL A 185 -8.62 -5.81 -11.19
N SER A 186 -8.20 -4.93 -10.29
CA SER A 186 -7.73 -5.32 -8.95
C SER A 186 -8.89 -5.81 -8.07
N LEU A 187 -10.02 -5.10 -8.08
CA LEU A 187 -11.20 -5.50 -7.31
C LEU A 187 -11.81 -6.79 -7.86
N GLU A 188 -11.84 -6.93 -9.18
CA GLU A 188 -12.31 -8.15 -9.83
C GLU A 188 -11.41 -9.35 -9.51
N SER A 189 -10.07 -9.14 -9.49
CA SER A 189 -9.09 -10.17 -9.12
C SER A 189 -9.23 -10.62 -7.66
N ARG A 190 -9.53 -9.70 -6.71
CA ARG A 190 -9.81 -10.06 -5.31
C ARG A 190 -11.02 -11.00 -5.22
N CYS A 191 -12.16 -10.63 -5.83
CA CYS A 191 -13.34 -11.47 -5.82
C CYS A 191 -13.13 -12.81 -6.55
N ALA A 192 -12.38 -12.82 -7.65
CA ALA A 192 -12.02 -14.05 -8.37
C ALA A 192 -11.12 -14.96 -7.51
N GLY A 193 -10.14 -14.41 -6.80
CA GLY A 193 -9.31 -15.14 -5.85
C GLY A 193 -10.13 -15.77 -4.73
N VAL A 194 -11.06 -15.01 -4.14
CA VAL A 194 -12.00 -15.57 -3.16
C VAL A 194 -12.79 -16.73 -3.76
N LYS A 195 -13.37 -16.54 -4.94
CA LYS A 195 -14.15 -17.60 -5.61
C LYS A 195 -13.34 -18.86 -5.90
N LYS A 196 -12.04 -18.72 -6.13
CA LYS A 196 -11.12 -19.83 -6.41
C LYS A 196 -10.82 -20.68 -5.17
N SER A 197 -10.64 -20.06 -4.01
CA SER A 197 -10.20 -20.74 -2.77
C SER A 197 -11.34 -21.04 -1.80
N PHE A 198 -12.41 -20.24 -1.82
CA PHE A 198 -13.55 -20.40 -0.93
C PHE A 198 -14.40 -21.60 -1.33
N LYS A 199 -14.70 -22.49 -0.39
CA LYS A 199 -15.48 -23.73 -0.60
C LYS A 199 -16.99 -23.50 -0.68
N GLY A 200 -17.47 -22.38 -0.13
CA GLY A 200 -18.86 -21.96 -0.17
C GLY A 200 -19.22 -21.24 -1.46
N ALA A 201 -20.41 -20.66 -1.51
CA ALA A 201 -20.87 -19.89 -2.65
C ALA A 201 -20.31 -18.46 -2.61
N THR A 202 -19.74 -17.99 -3.71
CA THR A 202 -19.33 -16.59 -3.90
C THR A 202 -20.27 -15.91 -4.86
N GLU A 203 -20.93 -14.86 -4.43
CA GLU A 203 -21.78 -14.00 -5.25
C GLU A 203 -21.13 -12.62 -5.37
N ILE A 204 -21.15 -12.04 -6.56
CA ILE A 204 -20.58 -10.73 -6.84
C ILE A 204 -21.71 -9.70 -6.93
N LEU A 205 -21.56 -8.58 -6.22
CA LEU A 205 -22.46 -7.45 -6.28
C LEU A 205 -21.69 -6.19 -6.73
N ASN A 206 -22.01 -5.69 -7.92
CA ASN A 206 -21.49 -4.43 -8.38
C ASN A 206 -22.34 -3.28 -7.80
N VAL A 207 -21.70 -2.27 -7.25
CA VAL A 207 -22.34 -1.06 -6.71
C VAL A 207 -21.65 0.20 -7.28
N ASN A 208 -22.33 1.33 -7.24
CA ASN A 208 -21.72 2.61 -7.62
C ASN A 208 -21.03 3.24 -6.39
N GLY A 209 -19.73 3.04 -6.27
CA GLY A 209 -18.94 3.55 -5.14
C GLY A 209 -18.88 5.08 -5.00
N LYS A 210 -19.36 5.83 -5.98
CA LYS A 210 -19.48 7.30 -5.92
C LYS A 210 -20.77 7.76 -5.23
N ASP A 211 -21.69 6.85 -4.95
CA ASP A 211 -23.01 7.12 -4.34
C ASP A 211 -23.22 6.18 -3.13
N MET A 212 -22.67 6.57 -1.98
CA MET A 212 -22.73 5.75 -0.76
C MET A 212 -24.14 5.42 -0.29
N PRO A 213 -25.15 6.33 -0.38
CA PRO A 213 -26.54 5.96 -0.14
C PRO A 213 -27.08 4.87 -1.07
N SER A 214 -26.68 4.89 -2.35
CA SER A 214 -27.03 3.81 -3.29
C SER A 214 -26.32 2.50 -2.95
N VAL A 215 -25.06 2.55 -2.51
CA VAL A 215 -24.32 1.37 -2.01
C VAL A 215 -25.07 0.73 -0.84
N GLU A 216 -25.44 1.51 0.17
CA GLU A 216 -26.16 1.04 1.36
C GLU A 216 -27.49 0.37 0.98
N SER A 217 -28.31 1.05 0.17
CA SER A 217 -29.61 0.52 -0.23
C SER A 217 -29.49 -0.76 -1.06
N THR A 218 -28.49 -0.84 -1.96
CA THR A 218 -28.27 -2.00 -2.81
C THR A 218 -27.83 -3.22 -2.01
N ILE A 219 -26.89 -3.06 -1.07
CA ILE A 219 -26.46 -4.15 -0.18
C ILE A 219 -27.61 -4.58 0.73
N THR A 220 -28.36 -3.63 1.30
CA THR A 220 -29.53 -3.92 2.14
C THR A 220 -30.55 -4.76 1.40
N ALA A 221 -30.94 -4.33 0.20
CA ALA A 221 -31.91 -5.07 -0.63
C ALA A 221 -31.41 -6.48 -0.98
N LYS A 222 -30.13 -6.61 -1.29
CA LYS A 222 -29.52 -7.92 -1.60
C LYS A 222 -29.58 -8.87 -0.41
N LEU A 223 -29.24 -8.39 0.78
CA LEU A 223 -29.29 -9.20 2.01
C LEU A 223 -30.72 -9.58 2.40
N GLN A 224 -31.71 -8.73 2.13
CA GLN A 224 -33.14 -9.05 2.33
C GLN A 224 -33.63 -10.11 1.33
N GLN A 225 -33.16 -10.01 0.08
CA GLN A 225 -33.53 -10.96 -0.98
C GLN A 225 -32.92 -12.35 -0.75
N ASP A 226 -31.72 -12.39 -0.17
CA ASP A 226 -30.97 -13.64 0.00
C ASP A 226 -30.45 -13.80 1.44
N PRO A 227 -31.27 -14.29 2.36
CA PRO A 227 -30.89 -14.50 3.75
C PRO A 227 -29.80 -15.58 3.97
N ALA A 228 -29.44 -16.36 2.93
CA ALA A 228 -28.38 -17.34 3.01
C ALA A 228 -26.98 -16.72 2.98
N ILE A 229 -26.85 -15.44 2.61
CA ILE A 229 -25.59 -14.71 2.69
C ILE A 229 -25.18 -14.55 4.14
N ASP A 230 -24.08 -15.18 4.54
CA ASP A 230 -23.55 -15.13 5.90
C ASP A 230 -22.27 -14.30 6.04
N ARG A 231 -21.72 -13.83 4.91
CA ARG A 231 -20.59 -12.90 4.86
C ARG A 231 -20.79 -11.83 3.80
N VAL A 232 -20.43 -10.58 4.15
CA VAL A 232 -20.26 -9.51 3.20
C VAL A 232 -18.77 -9.17 3.17
N LEU A 233 -18.14 -9.36 2.02
CA LEU A 233 -16.76 -8.96 1.76
C LEU A 233 -16.78 -7.65 0.99
N ALA A 234 -16.48 -6.55 1.67
CA ALA A 234 -16.24 -5.25 1.06
C ALA A 234 -14.78 -5.14 0.59
N LEU A 235 -14.51 -4.33 -0.42
CA LEU A 235 -13.16 -4.20 -0.98
C LEU A 235 -12.50 -2.85 -0.64
N GLY A 236 -12.99 -2.20 0.42
CA GLY A 236 -12.45 -0.95 0.96
C GLY A 236 -13.14 -0.55 2.26
N ALA A 237 -12.41 0.17 3.12
CA ALA A 237 -12.86 0.50 4.47
C ALA A 237 -14.20 1.29 4.53
N PRO A 238 -14.46 2.32 3.71
CA PRO A 238 -15.74 3.02 3.71
C PRO A 238 -16.92 2.10 3.37
N PHE A 239 -16.71 1.17 2.43
CA PHE A 239 -17.73 0.22 1.98
C PHE A 239 -18.02 -0.85 3.04
N ALA A 240 -17.02 -1.22 3.84
CA ALA A 240 -17.22 -2.12 4.98
C ALA A 240 -18.09 -1.47 6.05
N LEU A 241 -17.83 -0.21 6.40
CA LEU A 241 -18.64 0.54 7.37
C LEU A 241 -20.09 0.70 6.88
N THR A 242 -20.29 1.00 5.60
CA THR A 242 -21.62 1.03 4.98
C THR A 242 -22.27 -0.36 4.99
N SER A 243 -21.50 -1.42 4.77
CA SER A 243 -22.02 -2.80 4.83
C SER A 243 -22.49 -3.18 6.24
N VAL A 244 -21.84 -2.71 7.31
CA VAL A 244 -22.31 -2.90 8.68
C VAL A 244 -23.70 -2.28 8.87
N THR A 245 -23.90 -1.04 8.39
CA THR A 245 -25.21 -0.37 8.40
C THR A 245 -26.25 -1.17 7.60
N SER A 246 -25.87 -1.64 6.39
CA SER A 246 -26.74 -2.41 5.52
C SER A 246 -27.17 -3.74 6.13
N VAL A 247 -26.27 -4.44 6.83
CA VAL A 247 -26.58 -5.68 7.59
C VAL A 247 -27.62 -5.40 8.66
N GLY A 248 -27.46 -4.30 9.41
CA GLY A 248 -28.44 -3.87 10.42
C GLY A 248 -29.80 -3.55 9.81
N ASN A 249 -29.83 -2.75 8.75
CA ASN A 249 -31.07 -2.34 8.05
C ASN A 249 -31.79 -3.53 7.41
N ALA A 250 -31.06 -4.52 6.95
CA ALA A 250 -31.63 -5.75 6.41
C ALA A 250 -32.15 -6.74 7.47
N GLY A 251 -31.83 -6.53 8.74
CA GLY A 251 -32.06 -7.53 9.80
C GLY A 251 -31.25 -8.83 9.56
N SER A 252 -30.16 -8.75 8.80
CA SER A 252 -29.32 -9.88 8.45
C SER A 252 -28.37 -10.26 9.60
N LYS A 253 -27.93 -11.53 9.61
CA LYS A 253 -26.88 -12.03 10.52
C LYS A 253 -25.52 -12.13 9.84
N ALA A 254 -25.38 -11.66 8.62
CA ALA A 254 -24.13 -11.67 7.87
C ALA A 254 -23.05 -10.89 8.65
N LYS A 255 -21.84 -11.44 8.67
CA LYS A 255 -20.67 -10.74 9.23
C LYS A 255 -19.94 -9.99 8.13
N VAL A 256 -19.40 -8.84 8.48
CA VAL A 256 -18.65 -8.00 7.53
C VAL A 256 -17.16 -8.26 7.66
N VAL A 257 -16.51 -8.42 6.53
CA VAL A 257 -15.06 -8.54 6.36
C VAL A 257 -14.63 -7.63 5.20
N THR A 258 -13.35 -7.23 5.16
CA THR A 258 -12.95 -6.24 4.15
C THR A 258 -11.50 -6.33 3.74
N PHE A 259 -11.17 -5.52 2.76
CA PHE A 259 -9.84 -5.03 2.45
C PHE A 259 -9.69 -3.60 2.94
N ASP A 260 -8.43 -3.16 3.11
CA ASP A 260 -8.01 -1.84 3.54
C ASP A 260 -8.44 -1.45 4.95
N THR A 261 -7.76 -0.45 5.49
CA THR A 261 -8.01 0.05 6.83
C THR A 261 -8.08 1.58 6.84
N ASN A 262 -8.86 2.11 7.77
CA ASN A 262 -8.82 3.50 8.23
C ASN A 262 -9.13 3.53 9.73
N ALA A 263 -9.04 4.69 10.35
CA ALA A 263 -9.24 4.82 11.79
C ALA A 263 -10.62 4.29 12.24
N ALA A 264 -11.69 4.67 11.54
CA ALA A 264 -13.05 4.24 11.86
C ALA A 264 -13.24 2.72 11.68
N LEU A 265 -12.63 2.12 10.65
CA LEU A 265 -12.67 0.68 10.46
C LEU A 265 -11.92 -0.08 11.55
N VAL A 266 -10.78 0.43 11.99
CA VAL A 266 -10.03 -0.17 13.12
C VAL A 266 -10.88 -0.20 14.37
N ASP A 267 -11.66 0.85 14.65
CA ASP A 267 -12.58 0.87 15.77
C ASP A 267 -13.76 -0.11 15.57
N ALA A 268 -14.29 -0.26 14.37
CA ALA A 268 -15.29 -1.25 14.02
C ALA A 268 -14.78 -2.71 14.15
N ILE A 269 -13.50 -2.95 13.88
CA ILE A 269 -12.88 -4.26 14.14
C ILE A 269 -12.75 -4.50 15.65
N LYS A 270 -12.36 -3.52 16.44
CA LYS A 270 -12.25 -3.65 17.90
C LYS A 270 -13.61 -3.88 18.57
N SER A 271 -14.68 -3.26 18.07
CA SER A 271 -16.06 -3.50 18.56
C SER A 271 -16.64 -4.84 18.08
N GLY A 272 -16.07 -5.45 17.05
CA GLY A 272 -16.54 -6.71 16.47
C GLY A 272 -17.57 -6.54 15.36
N ASP A 273 -17.90 -5.32 14.95
CA ASP A 273 -18.80 -5.02 13.83
C ASP A 273 -18.22 -5.47 12.49
N VAL A 274 -16.89 -5.35 12.36
CA VAL A 274 -16.11 -5.92 11.25
C VAL A 274 -15.17 -6.98 11.80
N GLN A 275 -15.09 -8.14 11.15
CA GLN A 275 -14.33 -9.26 11.70
C GLN A 275 -12.82 -9.13 11.47
N TRP A 276 -12.44 -8.66 10.29
CA TRP A 276 -11.05 -8.46 9.88
C TRP A 276 -10.95 -7.64 8.60
N ALA A 277 -9.73 -7.16 8.34
CA ALA A 277 -9.36 -6.52 7.09
C ALA A 277 -8.04 -7.12 6.56
N VAL A 278 -7.90 -7.19 5.25
CA VAL A 278 -6.63 -7.42 4.56
C VAL A 278 -6.02 -6.05 4.26
N ASP A 279 -4.86 -5.75 4.84
CA ASP A 279 -4.17 -4.48 4.61
C ASP A 279 -3.11 -4.62 3.52
N GLN A 280 -3.17 -3.76 2.51
CA GLN A 280 -2.22 -3.74 1.41
C GLN A 280 -1.11 -2.70 1.58
N GLN A 281 -0.99 -2.07 2.73
CA GLN A 281 0.04 -1.10 3.10
C GLN A 281 0.14 0.10 2.12
N PRO A 282 -0.92 0.89 1.95
CA PRO A 282 -1.02 1.94 0.93
C PRO A 282 0.09 2.98 1.02
N PHE A 283 0.54 3.33 2.23
CA PHE A 283 1.67 4.24 2.43
C PHE A 283 2.96 3.71 1.77
N LEU A 284 3.26 2.42 1.95
CA LEU A 284 4.47 1.81 1.41
C LEU A 284 4.39 1.61 -0.11
N GLN A 285 3.22 1.33 -0.66
CA GLN A 285 3.04 1.22 -2.11
C GLN A 285 3.49 2.47 -2.85
N ALA A 286 3.34 3.64 -2.25
CA ALA A 286 3.67 4.91 -2.88
C ALA A 286 5.08 5.43 -2.59
N THR A 287 5.80 4.87 -1.62
CA THR A 287 7.18 5.29 -1.35
C THR A 287 8.14 4.84 -2.44
N SER A 288 7.98 3.64 -2.97
CA SER A 288 8.88 3.04 -3.96
C SER A 288 8.74 3.64 -5.38
N PRO A 289 7.53 3.92 -5.91
CA PRO A 289 7.37 4.50 -7.24
C PRO A 289 8.10 5.82 -7.45
N SER A 290 8.02 6.74 -6.48
CA SER A 290 8.69 8.04 -6.57
C SER A 290 10.21 7.90 -6.64
N ILE A 291 10.78 7.00 -5.84
CA ILE A 291 12.22 6.73 -5.82
C ILE A 291 12.69 6.13 -7.14
N ARG A 292 11.98 5.12 -7.67
CA ARG A 292 12.39 4.39 -8.87
C ARG A 292 12.28 5.22 -10.13
N CYS A 293 11.26 6.05 -10.29
CA CYS A 293 11.20 7.00 -11.39
C CYS A 293 12.38 7.97 -11.39
N GLY A 294 12.78 8.49 -10.22
CA GLY A 294 13.94 9.39 -10.09
C GLY A 294 15.27 8.71 -10.43
N PHE A 295 15.49 7.46 -10.03
CA PHE A 295 16.74 6.73 -10.33
C PHE A 295 16.92 6.38 -11.80
N THR A 296 15.84 6.11 -12.54
CA THR A 296 15.94 5.79 -13.96
C THR A 296 16.21 7.01 -14.84
N SER A 297 15.86 8.22 -14.38
CA SER A 297 16.16 9.47 -15.13
C SER A 297 17.63 9.89 -15.00
N THR A 298 18.31 9.55 -13.89
CA THR A 298 19.72 9.95 -13.64
C THR A 298 20.76 9.02 -14.26
N THR A 299 20.39 7.83 -14.73
CA THR A 299 21.31 6.89 -15.37
C THR A 299 21.32 6.95 -16.91
N ALA A 300 20.54 7.82 -17.51
CA ALA A 300 20.41 7.98 -18.96
C ALA A 300 21.27 9.12 -19.57
N THR A 301 22.25 9.65 -18.80
CA THR A 301 23.24 10.66 -19.30
C THR A 301 24.63 10.03 -19.38
#